data_799662d5e533a6d3edc44d68b870c2fb
#
_entry.id   799662d5e533a6d3edc44d68b870c2fb
#
_cell.length_a   1.000
_cell.length_b   1.000
_cell.length_c   1.000
_cell.angle_alpha   90.00
_cell.angle_beta   90.00
_cell.angle_gamma   90.00
#
_symmetry.space_group_name_H-M   'P 1'
#
loop_
_entity.id
_entity.type
_entity.pdbx_description
1 polymer ?
#
loop_
_entity_poly.entity_id
_entity_poly.type
_entity_poly.pdbx_seq_one_letter_code
_entity_poly.pdbx_strand_id
1 'polypeptide(L)'
;VTADMEPVTVEQRRGWFNSFSDDHPLWVVEDGGQVIGWVGLEPFYGRAAYRHTAEVAIYFDQAVRHQGLGTKALAFMESQLAACEITAVVAYIFGTNQASQALFKKFGYQKWGAFPGVASFPDKTQDLVFFGKRYDEEKNDE
;
A
#
# COMPACT_ATOMS: atom_id res chain seq x y z
N VAL A 1 10.30 -4.05 -3.90
CA VAL A 1 10.26 -3.97 -5.36
C VAL A 1 9.25 -2.94 -5.78
N THR A 2 9.63 -2.05 -6.66
CA THR A 2 8.75 -1.02 -7.16
C THR A 2 8.57 -1.19 -8.66
N ALA A 3 7.58 -0.50 -9.20
CA ALA A 3 7.34 -0.49 -10.63
C ALA A 3 8.28 0.46 -11.36
N ASP A 4 9.04 1.26 -10.65
CA ASP A 4 10.02 2.16 -11.26
C ASP A 4 11.20 1.39 -11.76
N MET A 5 11.54 1.57 -13.01
CA MET A 5 12.66 0.84 -13.62
C MET A 5 13.98 1.58 -13.47
N GLU A 6 13.93 2.82 -13.05
CA GLU A 6 15.11 3.66 -12.81
C GLU A 6 14.86 4.47 -11.55
N PRO A 7 15.94 4.86 -10.85
CA PRO A 7 15.78 5.72 -9.69
C PRO A 7 15.06 7.01 -10.08
N VAL A 8 14.16 7.45 -9.21
CA VAL A 8 13.42 8.69 -9.46
C VAL A 8 14.02 9.81 -8.64
N THR A 9 13.97 11.02 -9.16
CA THR A 9 14.49 12.19 -8.46
C THR A 9 13.44 12.76 -7.53
N VAL A 10 13.88 13.65 -6.64
CA VAL A 10 12.97 14.37 -5.75
C VAL A 10 11.93 15.13 -6.55
N GLU A 11 12.36 15.75 -7.65
CA GLU A 11 11.42 16.52 -8.48
C GLU A 11 10.35 15.63 -9.08
N GLN A 12 10.74 14.45 -9.54
CA GLN A 12 9.78 13.52 -10.13
C GLN A 12 8.80 12.98 -9.11
N ARG A 13 9.17 12.97 -7.84
CA ARG A 13 8.31 12.43 -6.78
C ARG A 13 7.52 13.51 -6.05
N ARG A 14 7.76 14.78 -6.36
CA ARG A 14 7.10 15.87 -5.63
C ARG A 14 5.57 15.81 -5.76
N GLY A 15 5.08 15.55 -6.96
CA GLY A 15 3.64 15.44 -7.16
C GLY A 15 3.03 14.29 -6.36
N TRP A 16 3.74 13.15 -6.31
CA TRP A 16 3.29 12.01 -5.52
C TRP A 16 3.23 12.38 -4.04
N PHE A 17 4.30 12.98 -3.53
CA PHE A 17 4.35 13.37 -2.12
C PHE A 17 3.22 14.34 -1.78
N ASN A 18 2.95 15.28 -2.66
CA ASN A 18 1.94 16.30 -2.42
C ASN A 18 0.51 15.75 -2.56
N SER A 19 0.33 14.51 -3.01
CA SER A 19 -0.99 13.90 -3.08
C SER A 19 -1.50 13.45 -1.73
N PHE A 20 -0.62 13.40 -0.72
CA PHE A 20 -1.03 12.98 0.62
C PHE A 20 -1.60 14.16 1.40
N SER A 21 -2.46 13.86 2.34
CA SER A 21 -3.16 14.86 3.14
C SER A 21 -3.48 14.25 4.51
N ASP A 22 -4.20 15.01 5.34
CA ASP A 22 -4.61 14.49 6.64
C ASP A 22 -5.55 13.29 6.51
N ASP A 23 -6.35 13.26 5.47
CA ASP A 23 -7.28 12.15 5.24
C ASP A 23 -6.62 10.98 4.53
N HIS A 24 -5.53 11.24 3.82
CA HIS A 24 -4.75 10.22 3.12
C HIS A 24 -3.29 10.47 3.43
N PRO A 25 -2.84 10.06 4.63
CA PRO A 25 -1.52 10.45 5.11
C PRO A 25 -0.40 9.56 4.61
N LEU A 26 0.80 10.10 4.73
CA LEU A 26 2.03 9.37 4.51
C LEU A 26 2.81 9.40 5.82
N TRP A 27 3.22 8.24 6.30
CA TRP A 27 4.02 8.14 7.50
C TRP A 27 5.39 7.58 7.15
N VAL A 28 6.43 8.12 7.77
CA VAL A 28 7.76 7.54 7.65
C VAL A 28 8.04 6.67 8.86
N VAL A 29 8.87 5.66 8.67
CA VAL A 29 9.29 4.75 9.73
C VAL A 29 10.74 5.06 10.01
N GLU A 30 11.05 5.35 11.28
CA GLU A 30 12.41 5.68 11.70
C GLU A 30 12.93 4.67 12.69
N ASP A 31 14.22 4.45 12.63
CA ASP A 31 14.93 3.62 13.58
C ASP A 31 16.24 4.33 13.92
N GLY A 32 16.39 4.72 15.19
CA GLY A 32 17.59 5.41 15.61
C GLY A 32 17.82 6.75 14.91
N GLY A 33 16.73 7.43 14.54
CA GLY A 33 16.83 8.71 13.86
C GLY A 33 16.99 8.61 12.36
N GLN A 34 17.01 7.39 11.82
CA GLN A 34 17.18 7.17 10.40
C GLN A 34 15.88 6.67 9.79
N VAL A 35 15.46 7.25 8.68
CA VAL A 35 14.26 6.80 7.96
C VAL A 35 14.58 5.49 7.25
N ILE A 36 13.85 4.43 7.57
CA ILE A 36 14.07 3.11 6.99
C ILE A 36 12.93 2.66 6.11
N GLY A 37 11.86 3.42 6.02
CA GLY A 37 10.75 3.05 5.17
C GLY A 37 9.60 4.03 5.33
N TRP A 38 8.50 3.72 4.65
CA TRP A 38 7.30 4.55 4.73
C TRP A 38 6.07 3.70 4.45
N VAL A 39 4.95 4.21 4.94
CA VAL A 39 3.63 3.65 4.70
C VAL A 39 2.71 4.79 4.30
N GLY A 40 1.98 4.62 3.23
CA GLY A 40 1.10 5.68 2.75
C GLY A 40 -0.28 5.15 2.41
N LEU A 41 -1.27 6.02 2.59
CA LEU A 41 -2.64 5.77 2.16
C LEU A 41 -2.95 6.76 1.05
N GLU A 42 -2.82 6.30 -0.19
CA GLU A 42 -3.02 7.17 -1.34
C GLU A 42 -4.50 7.27 -1.68
N PRO A 43 -4.95 8.40 -2.19
CA PRO A 43 -6.34 8.51 -2.64
C PRO A 43 -6.63 7.49 -3.74
N PHE A 44 -7.80 6.87 -3.67
CA PHE A 44 -8.21 5.91 -4.68
C PHE A 44 -8.92 6.67 -5.78
N TYR A 45 -8.25 6.87 -6.91
CA TYR A 45 -8.72 7.61 -8.07
C TYR A 45 -9.07 9.08 -7.82
N GLY A 46 -9.04 9.56 -6.57
CA GLY A 46 -9.21 10.97 -6.27
C GLY A 46 -10.60 11.55 -6.51
N ARG A 47 -11.61 10.73 -6.70
CA ARG A 47 -12.98 11.23 -6.90
C ARG A 47 -13.75 11.18 -5.58
N ALA A 48 -14.74 12.06 -5.45
CA ALA A 48 -15.48 12.20 -4.21
C ALA A 48 -16.15 10.90 -3.76
N ALA A 49 -16.60 10.08 -4.71
CA ALA A 49 -17.26 8.82 -4.39
C ALA A 49 -16.31 7.83 -3.73
N TYR A 50 -15.02 8.01 -3.91
CA TYR A 50 -14.01 7.08 -3.39
C TYR A 50 -13.21 7.66 -2.23
N ARG A 51 -13.68 8.74 -1.61
CA ARG A 51 -12.87 9.43 -0.60
C ARG A 51 -12.64 8.60 0.67
N HIS A 52 -13.48 7.59 0.91
CA HIS A 52 -13.32 6.70 2.07
C HIS A 52 -12.56 5.43 1.73
N THR A 53 -11.98 5.38 0.54
CA THR A 53 -11.15 4.26 0.08
C THR A 53 -9.74 4.77 -0.12
N ALA A 54 -8.76 3.93 0.23
CA ALA A 54 -7.36 4.29 0.04
C ALA A 54 -6.60 3.12 -0.54
N GLU A 55 -5.57 3.44 -1.30
CA GLU A 55 -4.60 2.45 -1.75
C GLU A 55 -3.42 2.52 -0.79
N VAL A 56 -3.10 1.39 -0.15
CA VAL A 56 -1.96 1.36 0.77
C VAL A 56 -0.70 1.05 0.00
N ALA A 57 0.36 1.80 0.29
CA ALA A 57 1.68 1.56 -0.27
C ALA A 57 2.68 1.49 0.88
N ILE A 58 3.51 0.46 0.87
CA ILE A 58 4.50 0.22 1.93
C ILE A 58 5.84 -0.01 1.28
N TYR A 59 6.86 0.65 1.82
CA TYR A 59 8.22 0.45 1.34
C TYR A 59 9.17 0.42 2.54
N PHE A 60 10.10 -0.52 2.50
CA PHE A 60 11.20 -0.57 3.46
C PHE A 60 12.52 -0.70 2.72
N ASP A 61 13.54 -0.05 3.27
CA ASP A 61 14.89 -0.17 2.76
C ASP A 61 15.27 -1.64 2.72
N GLN A 62 15.95 -2.04 1.66
CA GLN A 62 16.30 -3.44 1.46
C GLN A 62 17.14 -3.98 2.62
N ALA A 63 17.96 -3.13 3.24
CA ALA A 63 18.82 -3.54 4.34
C ALA A 63 18.06 -3.98 5.58
N VAL A 64 16.78 -3.58 5.72
CA VAL A 64 16.01 -3.90 6.92
C VAL A 64 14.84 -4.82 6.64
N ARG A 65 14.77 -5.40 5.44
CA ARG A 65 13.69 -6.33 5.10
C ARG A 65 13.83 -7.61 5.91
N HIS A 66 12.72 -8.33 6.01
CA HIS A 66 12.66 -9.61 6.73
C HIS A 66 12.80 -9.47 8.24
N GLN A 67 12.46 -8.29 8.79
CA GLN A 67 12.48 -8.07 10.23
C GLN A 67 11.10 -7.88 10.81
N GLY A 68 10.07 -8.31 10.10
CA GLY A 68 8.69 -8.19 10.58
C GLY A 68 8.15 -6.77 10.53
N LEU A 69 8.83 -5.88 9.82
CA LEU A 69 8.42 -4.48 9.77
C LEU A 69 7.12 -4.28 8.99
N GLY A 70 6.90 -5.10 7.98
CA GLY A 70 5.64 -5.02 7.22
C GLY A 70 4.44 -5.26 8.09
N THR A 71 4.53 -6.26 8.98
CA THR A 71 3.45 -6.55 9.91
C THR A 71 3.18 -5.36 10.83
N LYS A 72 4.26 -4.78 11.36
CA LYS A 72 4.12 -3.63 12.26
C LYS A 72 3.55 -2.42 11.55
N ALA A 73 4.01 -2.17 10.33
CA ALA A 73 3.54 -1.04 9.54
C ALA A 73 2.07 -1.18 9.20
N LEU A 74 1.65 -2.39 8.82
CA LEU A 74 0.27 -2.64 8.44
C LEU A 74 -0.65 -2.53 9.66
N ALA A 75 -0.21 -3.02 10.82
CA ALA A 75 -0.97 -2.89 12.05
C ALA A 75 -1.12 -1.42 12.44
N PHE A 76 -0.06 -0.64 12.29
CA PHE A 76 -0.14 0.79 12.58
C PHE A 76 -1.12 1.47 11.62
N MET A 77 -1.04 1.17 10.34
CA MET A 77 -1.93 1.76 9.36
C MET A 77 -3.38 1.47 9.72
N GLU A 78 -3.68 0.23 10.12
CA GLU A 78 -5.04 -0.12 10.50
C GLU A 78 -5.52 0.71 11.67
N SER A 79 -4.63 1.03 12.60
CA SER A 79 -5.01 1.80 13.79
C SER A 79 -5.37 3.24 13.45
N GLN A 80 -5.03 3.71 12.27
CA GLN A 80 -5.26 5.10 11.86
C GLN A 80 -6.48 5.28 10.97
N LEU A 81 -7.09 4.18 10.51
CA LEU A 81 -8.14 4.28 9.49
C LEU A 81 -9.38 5.02 9.98
N ALA A 82 -9.78 4.80 11.22
CA ALA A 82 -10.97 5.47 11.73
C ALA A 82 -10.79 6.98 11.77
N ALA A 83 -9.62 7.44 12.19
CA ALA A 83 -9.35 8.88 12.24
C ALA A 83 -9.32 9.49 10.84
N CYS A 84 -8.95 8.73 9.84
CA CYS A 84 -8.93 9.19 8.46
C CYS A 84 -10.26 8.98 7.75
N GLU A 85 -11.22 8.35 8.42
CA GLU A 85 -12.52 8.02 7.84
C GLU A 85 -12.39 7.12 6.60
N ILE A 86 -11.44 6.20 6.65
CA ILE A 86 -11.21 5.24 5.58
C ILE A 86 -11.86 3.92 5.96
N THR A 87 -12.74 3.42 5.10
CA THR A 87 -13.48 2.19 5.36
C THR A 87 -13.13 1.06 4.40
N ALA A 88 -12.32 1.33 3.39
CA ALA A 88 -11.85 0.29 2.47
C ALA A 88 -10.42 0.59 2.07
N VAL A 89 -9.59 -0.46 2.04
CA VAL A 89 -8.19 -0.33 1.66
C VAL A 89 -7.88 -1.33 0.58
N VAL A 90 -7.18 -0.89 -0.45
CA VAL A 90 -6.77 -1.71 -1.58
C VAL A 90 -5.25 -1.73 -1.64
N ALA A 91 -4.69 -2.88 -1.98
CA ALA A 91 -3.26 -3.03 -2.17
C ALA A 91 -2.99 -3.62 -3.55
N TYR A 92 -2.12 -2.98 -4.33
CA TYR A 92 -1.70 -3.49 -5.63
C TYR A 92 -0.38 -4.22 -5.45
N ILE A 93 -0.31 -5.46 -5.92
CA ILE A 93 0.83 -6.33 -5.67
C ILE A 93 1.16 -7.06 -6.96
N PHE A 94 2.45 -7.16 -7.30
CA PHE A 94 2.84 -7.98 -8.44
C PHE A 94 2.50 -9.44 -8.17
N GLY A 95 2.06 -10.15 -9.22
CA GLY A 95 1.63 -11.53 -9.08
C GLY A 95 2.68 -12.46 -8.54
N THR A 96 3.96 -12.13 -8.74
CA THR A 96 5.06 -12.96 -8.25
C THR A 96 5.49 -12.62 -6.83
N ASN A 97 4.95 -11.58 -6.23
CA ASN A 97 5.37 -11.15 -4.90
C ASN A 97 4.58 -11.92 -3.83
N GLN A 98 5.02 -13.15 -3.57
CA GLN A 98 4.32 -14.04 -2.64
C GLN A 98 4.35 -13.51 -1.21
N ALA A 99 5.46 -12.87 -0.81
CA ALA A 99 5.60 -12.38 0.55
C ALA A 99 4.58 -11.29 0.87
N SER A 100 4.39 -10.34 -0.07
CA SER A 100 3.38 -9.30 0.13
C SER A 100 1.98 -9.88 0.16
N GLN A 101 1.68 -10.83 -0.73
CA GLN A 101 0.36 -11.43 -0.75
C GLN A 101 0.07 -12.15 0.57
N ALA A 102 1.07 -12.86 1.09
CA ALA A 102 0.91 -13.56 2.36
C ALA A 102 0.68 -12.58 3.51
N LEU A 103 1.40 -11.46 3.50
CA LEU A 103 1.25 -10.44 4.52
C LEU A 103 -0.18 -9.89 4.54
N PHE A 104 -0.70 -9.52 3.38
CA PHE A 104 -2.04 -8.94 3.34
C PHE A 104 -3.11 -9.97 3.66
N LYS A 105 -2.92 -11.23 3.23
CA LYS A 105 -3.86 -12.29 3.61
C LYS A 105 -3.91 -12.48 5.11
N LYS A 106 -2.76 -12.37 5.77
CA LYS A 106 -2.70 -12.50 7.23
C LYS A 106 -3.54 -11.43 7.93
N PHE A 107 -3.67 -10.26 7.30
CA PHE A 107 -4.49 -9.17 7.85
C PHE A 107 -5.94 -9.23 7.38
N GLY A 108 -6.35 -10.32 6.72
CA GLY A 108 -7.75 -10.49 6.32
C GLY A 108 -8.08 -9.95 4.95
N TYR A 109 -7.09 -9.52 4.18
CA TYR A 109 -7.33 -9.04 2.82
C TYR A 109 -7.63 -10.22 1.91
N GLN A 110 -8.48 -9.97 0.92
CA GLN A 110 -8.85 -10.95 -0.08
C GLN A 110 -8.45 -10.44 -1.44
N LYS A 111 -8.19 -11.36 -2.35
CA LYS A 111 -7.88 -11.00 -3.73
C LYS A 111 -9.17 -10.55 -4.39
N TRP A 112 -9.21 -9.29 -4.82
CA TRP A 112 -10.38 -8.73 -5.47
C TRP A 112 -10.28 -8.75 -6.98
N GLY A 113 -9.07 -8.88 -7.52
CA GLY A 113 -8.95 -8.93 -8.97
C GLY A 113 -7.52 -9.07 -9.42
N ALA A 114 -7.37 -9.21 -10.74
CA ALA A 114 -6.05 -9.33 -11.35
C ALA A 114 -6.09 -8.72 -12.74
N PHE A 115 -4.99 -8.07 -13.09
CA PHE A 115 -4.76 -7.55 -14.43
C PHE A 115 -3.62 -8.35 -15.04
N PRO A 116 -3.91 -9.29 -15.93
CA PRO A 116 -2.86 -10.16 -16.46
C PRO A 116 -1.92 -9.40 -17.39
N GLY A 117 -0.61 -9.55 -17.13
CA GLY A 117 0.41 -9.09 -18.03
C GLY A 117 0.53 -7.58 -18.22
N VAL A 118 -0.04 -6.78 -17.31
CA VAL A 118 -0.11 -5.33 -17.55
C VAL A 118 1.16 -4.59 -17.16
N ALA A 119 2.03 -5.20 -16.36
CA ALA A 119 3.29 -4.56 -15.99
C ALA A 119 4.37 -5.04 -16.95
N SER A 120 4.92 -4.11 -17.72
CA SER A 120 5.91 -4.43 -18.75
C SER A 120 7.30 -4.06 -18.29
N PHE A 121 8.21 -5.02 -18.34
CA PHE A 121 9.62 -4.83 -18.07
C PHE A 121 10.41 -5.22 -19.31
N PRO A 122 11.68 -4.84 -19.43
CA PRO A 122 12.41 -5.10 -20.66
C PRO A 122 12.43 -6.57 -21.09
N ASP A 123 12.40 -7.50 -20.13
CA ASP A 123 12.54 -8.93 -20.45
C ASP A 123 11.30 -9.75 -20.16
N LYS A 124 10.23 -9.12 -19.64
CA LYS A 124 9.05 -9.89 -19.26
C LYS A 124 7.89 -8.98 -18.93
N THR A 125 6.71 -9.59 -18.77
CA THR A 125 5.58 -8.89 -18.18
C THR A 125 5.22 -9.55 -16.86
N GLN A 126 4.47 -8.85 -16.05
CA GLN A 126 3.95 -9.38 -14.80
C GLN A 126 2.48 -9.04 -14.64
N ASP A 127 1.79 -9.92 -13.96
CA ASP A 127 0.42 -9.64 -13.56
C ASP A 127 0.42 -8.65 -12.41
N LEU A 128 -0.59 -7.81 -12.37
CA LEU A 128 -0.86 -6.96 -11.23
C LEU A 128 -2.12 -7.50 -10.57
N VAL A 129 -2.01 -7.91 -9.30
CA VAL A 129 -3.17 -8.36 -8.56
C VAL A 129 -3.51 -7.32 -7.52
N PHE A 130 -4.80 -7.21 -7.17
CA PHE A 130 -5.13 -6.30 -6.09
C PHE A 130 -5.96 -7.02 -5.06
N PHE A 131 -5.58 -6.75 -3.83
CA PHE A 131 -6.19 -7.27 -2.64
C PHE A 131 -6.94 -6.13 -1.98
N GLY A 132 -7.99 -6.46 -1.27
CA GLY A 132 -8.75 -5.42 -0.59
C GLY A 132 -9.39 -5.93 0.67
N LYS A 133 -9.76 -4.99 1.52
CA LYS A 133 -10.46 -5.29 2.75
C LYS A 133 -11.38 -4.13 3.10
N ARG A 134 -12.60 -4.48 3.49
CA ARG A 134 -13.52 -3.49 4.01
C ARG A 134 -13.48 -3.54 5.52
N TYR A 135 -13.43 -2.36 6.12
CA TYR A 135 -13.30 -2.21 7.57
C TYR A 135 -14.61 -1.82 8.23
N ASP A 136 -15.67 -1.71 7.45
CA ASP A 136 -16.99 -1.32 7.98
C ASP A 136 -18.01 -2.45 7.89
N GLU A 137 -17.56 -3.69 7.74
CA GLU A 137 -18.47 -4.82 7.51
C GLU A 137 -18.66 -5.72 8.71
N GLU A 138 -18.05 -5.39 9.83
CA GLU A 138 -18.10 -6.33 10.95
C GLU A 138 -19.53 -6.56 11.44
N LYS A 139 -20.41 -5.64 11.20
CA LYS A 139 -21.77 -5.80 11.67
C LYS A 139 -22.66 -6.52 10.69
N ASN A 140 -22.12 -7.01 9.60
CA ASN A 140 -22.91 -7.72 8.60
C ASN A 140 -22.87 -9.20 8.79
N ASP A 141 -22.51 -9.62 9.95
CA ASP A 141 -22.37 -11.04 10.21
C ASP A 141 -23.63 -11.70 10.58
N GLU A 142 -24.62 -10.95 10.83
CA GLU A 142 -25.86 -11.59 11.23
C GLU A 142 -26.56 -12.29 10.13
#